data_01820f1f37bde5a7995f8de56edde43e
#
_entry.id   01820f1f37bde5a7995f8de56edde43e
#
_cell.length_a   1.000
_cell.length_b   1.000
_cell.length_c   1.000
_cell.angle_alpha   90.00
_cell.angle_beta   90.00
_cell.angle_gamma   90.00
#
_symmetry.space_group_name_H-M   'P 1'
#
loop_
_entity.id
_entity.type
_entity.pdbx_description
1 polymer ?
#
loop_
_entity_poly.entity_id
_entity_poly.type
_entity_poly.pdbx_seq_one_letter_code
_entity_poly.pdbx_strand_id
1 'polypeptide(L)'
;MKKVLCMLIAVLLFVAVFAGCGGPTKSDPVPTNDNVASDETAISNETPVASAAAGASSGPGTGANLAESYAAYLEAKNAVIVKITDGLSNNPDAGMAVLSFLGIGMTDLALLPVSFFGMGQETMEMGLSMMGATDIQYTENGNNYTVTYSDKENKKFTYSGTYNPAIDALTCTVTENGAESTYSEYRKTTFGYTGQYYFLNEDGTTSIYMIAVNGEDGIIGISTTPGKPAALTGSEAADFPKACSEWYSVKGTTITGKTSDGLDLSFEYVPAASSSN
;
A
#
# COMPACT_ATOMS: atom_id res chain seq x y z
N MET A 1 -26.26 8.03 1.98
CA MET A 1 -25.59 8.45 3.22
C MET A 1 -25.35 7.29 4.19
N LYS A 2 -26.34 6.46 4.59
CA LYS A 2 -26.12 5.34 5.54
C LYS A 2 -25.16 4.27 5.03
N LYS A 3 -25.16 3.92 3.74
CA LYS A 3 -24.28 2.92 3.14
C LYS A 3 -22.81 3.38 3.09
N VAL A 4 -22.56 4.65 2.83
CA VAL A 4 -21.24 5.26 2.82
C VAL A 4 -20.65 5.30 4.24
N LEU A 5 -21.46 5.60 5.24
CA LEU A 5 -21.03 5.62 6.64
C LEU A 5 -20.65 4.21 7.15
N CYS A 6 -21.38 3.17 6.75
CA CYS A 6 -21.03 1.79 7.10
C CYS A 6 -19.71 1.33 6.42
N MET A 7 -19.44 1.78 5.19
CA MET A 7 -18.19 1.48 4.49
C MET A 7 -16.99 2.18 5.13
N LEU A 8 -17.15 3.44 5.55
CA LEU A 8 -16.14 4.21 6.28
C LEU A 8 -15.76 3.56 7.62
N ILE A 9 -16.73 3.02 8.36
CA ILE A 9 -16.49 2.34 9.64
C ILE A 9 -15.74 1.01 9.41
N ALA A 10 -16.03 0.30 8.32
CA ALA A 10 -15.33 -0.95 7.98
C ALA A 10 -13.84 -0.71 7.62
N VAL A 11 -13.53 0.37 6.90
CA VAL A 11 -12.14 0.74 6.56
C VAL A 11 -11.35 1.15 7.80
N LEU A 12 -11.96 1.92 8.73
CA LEU A 12 -11.33 2.29 10.01
C LEU A 12 -11.03 1.08 10.91
N LEU A 13 -11.89 0.06 10.90
CA LEU A 13 -11.66 -1.18 11.65
C LEU A 13 -10.53 -2.04 11.05
N PHE A 14 -10.35 -2.02 9.73
CA PHE A 14 -9.28 -2.77 9.06
C PHE A 14 -7.88 -2.20 9.36
N VAL A 15 -7.73 -0.88 9.41
CA VAL A 15 -6.46 -0.21 9.77
C VAL A 15 -6.06 -0.53 11.22
N ALA A 16 -7.02 -0.68 12.14
CA ALA A 16 -6.75 -1.01 13.54
C ALA A 16 -6.25 -2.46 13.75
N VAL A 17 -6.59 -3.40 12.87
CA VAL A 17 -6.17 -4.81 12.99
C VAL A 17 -4.70 -5.02 12.61
N PHE A 18 -4.14 -4.22 11.69
CA PHE A 18 -2.73 -4.31 11.32
C PHE A 18 -1.77 -3.61 12.30
N ALA A 19 -2.26 -2.68 13.11
CA ALA A 19 -1.45 -2.00 14.13
C ALA A 19 -1.32 -2.79 15.46
N GLY A 20 -1.99 -3.93 15.59
CA GLY A 20 -2.17 -4.66 16.86
C GLY A 20 -1.30 -5.90 17.11
N CYS A 21 -0.36 -6.27 16.24
CA CYS A 21 0.47 -7.48 16.43
C CYS A 21 1.95 -7.15 16.65
N GLY A 22 2.29 -6.67 17.86
CA GLY A 22 3.68 -6.42 18.22
C GLY A 22 3.86 -6.10 19.70
N GLY A 23 3.36 -6.95 20.61
CA GLY A 23 3.65 -6.85 22.04
C GLY A 23 4.35 -8.11 22.57
N PRO A 24 5.45 -8.02 23.34
CA PRO A 24 6.13 -9.17 23.90
C PRO A 24 5.30 -9.78 25.03
N THR A 25 4.92 -11.04 24.89
CA THR A 25 4.36 -11.86 25.97
C THR A 25 5.44 -12.13 27.02
N LYS A 26 5.24 -11.62 28.23
CA LYS A 26 5.98 -12.06 29.41
C LYS A 26 5.58 -13.49 29.74
N SER A 27 6.54 -14.39 29.74
CA SER A 27 6.40 -15.75 30.23
C SER A 27 6.51 -15.77 31.78
N ASP A 28 5.47 -16.23 32.43
CA ASP A 28 5.51 -16.60 33.85
C ASP A 28 6.23 -17.94 34.03
N PRO A 29 6.96 -18.16 35.16
CA PRO A 29 7.75 -19.38 35.37
C PRO A 29 6.87 -20.56 35.80
N VAL A 30 7.06 -21.69 35.10
CA VAL A 30 6.47 -22.98 35.45
C VAL A 30 7.34 -23.66 36.52
N PRO A 31 6.77 -24.27 37.60
CA PRO A 31 7.52 -24.97 38.58
C PRO A 31 8.04 -26.31 38.09
N THR A 32 9.30 -26.58 38.45
CA THR A 32 10.01 -27.85 38.28
C THR A 32 9.36 -28.99 39.07
N ASN A 33 9.21 -30.12 38.41
CA ASN A 33 9.12 -31.41 39.13
C ASN A 33 9.99 -32.46 38.42
N ASP A 34 10.96 -32.98 39.20
CA ASP A 34 11.87 -34.05 38.83
C ASP A 34 11.13 -35.38 38.73
N ASN A 35 11.43 -36.22 37.78
CA ASN A 35 12.04 -37.54 37.90
C ASN A 35 11.78 -38.50 36.71
N VAL A 36 12.87 -39.21 36.35
CA VAL A 36 13.01 -40.61 35.91
C VAL A 36 13.04 -40.89 34.41
N ALA A 37 14.28 -41.10 33.98
CA ALA A 37 14.94 -42.19 33.24
C ALA A 37 14.29 -42.85 31.97
N SER A 38 15.13 -42.84 30.93
CA SER A 38 15.47 -43.92 29.94
C SER A 38 14.42 -44.32 28.93
N ASP A 39 14.61 -44.12 27.65
CA ASP A 39 15.31 -45.03 26.75
C ASP A 39 15.32 -44.47 25.28
N GLU A 40 16.31 -44.88 24.52
CA GLU A 40 16.61 -44.49 23.16
C GLU A 40 15.53 -44.83 22.13
N THR A 41 15.28 -43.98 21.15
CA THR A 41 15.53 -44.25 19.73
C THR A 41 15.27 -43.02 18.85
N ALA A 42 16.27 -42.67 18.03
CA ALA A 42 16.28 -41.61 17.07
C ALA A 42 15.31 -41.84 15.90
N ILE A 43 14.56 -40.80 15.50
CA ILE A 43 14.27 -40.54 14.10
C ILE A 43 14.10 -39.00 13.95
N SER A 44 15.04 -38.40 13.25
CA SER A 44 15.03 -37.00 12.80
C SER A 44 13.94 -36.75 11.77
N ASN A 45 13.16 -35.72 11.99
CA ASN A 45 12.49 -34.97 10.93
C ASN A 45 12.40 -33.51 11.38
N GLU A 46 13.44 -32.74 11.05
CA GLU A 46 13.41 -31.30 11.18
C GLU A 46 12.64 -30.71 10.00
N THR A 47 11.54 -30.07 10.30
CA THR A 47 10.90 -29.14 9.40
C THR A 47 11.39 -27.74 9.79
N PRO A 48 12.07 -26.98 8.93
CA PRO A 48 12.49 -25.63 9.29
C PRO A 48 11.30 -24.68 9.25
N VAL A 49 10.97 -24.13 10.40
CA VAL A 49 10.09 -22.98 10.53
C VAL A 49 10.88 -21.76 10.04
N ALA A 50 10.52 -21.20 8.90
CA ALA A 50 11.10 -19.97 8.38
C ALA A 50 10.72 -18.80 9.28
N SER A 51 11.70 -18.35 10.06
CA SER A 51 11.67 -17.07 10.78
C SER A 51 11.85 -15.96 9.76
N ALA A 52 10.87 -15.08 9.62
CA ALA A 52 10.99 -13.86 8.84
C ALA A 52 11.96 -12.92 9.56
N ALA A 53 13.19 -12.84 9.03
CA ALA A 53 14.17 -11.86 9.46
C ALA A 53 13.93 -10.55 8.72
N ALA A 54 13.61 -9.50 9.45
CA ALA A 54 13.68 -8.13 8.99
C ALA A 54 15.15 -7.73 8.77
N GLY A 55 15.42 -7.07 7.64
CA GLY A 55 16.59 -6.23 7.45
C GLY A 55 17.65 -6.78 6.50
N ALA A 56 17.61 -6.31 5.26
CA ALA A 56 18.82 -6.12 4.46
C ALA A 56 18.59 -4.99 3.46
N SER A 57 19.25 -3.87 3.71
CA SER A 57 19.49 -2.82 2.72
C SER A 57 20.33 -3.43 1.59
N SER A 58 19.75 -3.68 0.44
CA SER A 58 20.47 -4.09 -0.76
C SER A 58 20.56 -2.92 -1.73
N GLY A 59 21.81 -2.59 -2.07
CA GLY A 59 22.16 -1.61 -3.11
C GLY A 59 21.64 -1.99 -4.51
N PRO A 60 21.84 -1.14 -5.53
CA PRO A 60 21.24 -1.30 -6.84
C PRO A 60 21.82 -2.53 -7.58
N GLY A 61 20.94 -3.46 -7.93
CA GLY A 61 21.21 -4.48 -8.93
C GLY A 61 21.39 -5.90 -8.43
N THR A 62 20.30 -6.57 -8.08
CA THR A 62 20.07 -8.01 -8.34
C THR A 62 18.58 -8.22 -8.17
N GLY A 63 17.89 -8.64 -9.22
CA GLY A 63 16.47 -8.92 -9.36
C GLY A 63 15.63 -9.08 -8.11
N ALA A 64 15.17 -7.96 -7.55
CA ALA A 64 14.11 -7.99 -6.56
C ALA A 64 12.90 -8.68 -7.20
N ASN A 65 12.29 -9.62 -6.49
CA ASN A 65 11.03 -10.16 -6.96
C ASN A 65 9.95 -9.05 -6.81
N LEU A 66 8.91 -9.13 -7.61
CA LEU A 66 7.84 -8.13 -7.62
C LEU A 66 7.24 -7.90 -6.21
N ALA A 67 7.00 -8.98 -5.45
CA ALA A 67 6.36 -8.88 -4.15
C ALA A 67 7.19 -8.05 -3.16
N GLU A 68 8.52 -8.26 -3.12
CA GLU A 68 9.43 -7.49 -2.26
C GLU A 68 9.51 -6.02 -2.70
N SER A 69 9.60 -5.78 -4.01
CA SER A 69 9.66 -4.43 -4.56
C SER A 69 8.37 -3.64 -4.28
N TYR A 70 7.22 -4.25 -4.55
CA TYR A 70 5.93 -3.61 -4.31
C TYR A 70 5.69 -3.35 -2.82
N ALA A 71 6.07 -4.30 -1.95
CA ALA A 71 6.00 -4.11 -0.51
C ALA A 71 6.85 -2.93 -0.03
N ALA A 72 8.09 -2.80 -0.52
CA ALA A 72 8.98 -1.68 -0.18
C ALA A 72 8.42 -0.33 -0.65
N TYR A 73 7.82 -0.28 -1.85
CA TYR A 73 7.12 0.91 -2.32
C TYR A 73 5.93 1.27 -1.43
N LEU A 74 5.08 0.29 -1.09
CA LEU A 74 3.92 0.50 -0.22
C LEU A 74 4.33 0.96 1.18
N GLU A 75 5.37 0.39 1.75
CA GLU A 75 5.92 0.78 3.06
C GLU A 75 6.33 2.26 3.06
N ALA A 76 7.15 2.67 2.09
CA ALA A 76 7.60 4.06 1.97
C ALA A 76 6.42 5.02 1.75
N LYS A 77 5.47 4.66 0.86
CA LYS A 77 4.27 5.44 0.62
C LYS A 77 3.44 5.61 1.89
N ASN A 78 3.19 4.51 2.61
CA ASN A 78 2.35 4.53 3.80
C ASN A 78 3.00 5.31 4.95
N ALA A 79 4.33 5.23 5.12
CA ALA A 79 5.05 6.03 6.11
C ALA A 79 4.84 7.54 5.87
N VAL A 80 4.92 7.99 4.63
CA VAL A 80 4.66 9.38 4.24
C VAL A 80 3.19 9.77 4.48
N ILE A 81 2.24 8.93 4.06
CA ILE A 81 0.80 9.19 4.24
C ILE A 81 0.44 9.31 5.73
N VAL A 82 0.94 8.40 6.56
CA VAL A 82 0.68 8.41 8.02
C VAL A 82 1.19 9.70 8.65
N LYS A 83 2.43 10.11 8.35
CA LYS A 83 2.98 11.36 8.89
C LYS A 83 2.17 12.58 8.46
N ILE A 84 1.81 12.66 7.18
CA ILE A 84 1.02 13.79 6.65
C ILE A 84 -0.36 13.82 7.31
N THR A 85 -1.07 12.69 7.34
CA THR A 85 -2.44 12.63 7.88
C THR A 85 -2.49 12.87 9.38
N ASP A 86 -1.51 12.37 10.13
CA ASP A 86 -1.40 12.64 11.57
C ASP A 86 -1.10 14.12 11.82
N GLY A 87 -0.15 14.72 11.08
CA GLY A 87 0.14 16.12 11.18
C GLY A 87 -1.02 17.03 10.80
N LEU A 88 -1.75 16.73 9.73
CA LEU A 88 -2.96 17.46 9.31
C LEU A 88 -4.07 17.34 10.36
N SER A 89 -4.28 16.15 10.94
CA SER A 89 -5.31 15.92 11.96
C SER A 89 -5.08 16.75 13.22
N ASN A 90 -3.83 17.03 13.55
CA ASN A 90 -3.43 17.82 14.71
C ASN A 90 -3.35 19.32 14.42
N ASN A 91 -3.55 19.76 13.16
CA ASN A 91 -3.54 21.15 12.77
C ASN A 91 -4.99 21.68 12.62
N PRO A 92 -5.43 22.63 13.46
CA PRO A 92 -6.81 23.13 13.42
C PRO A 92 -7.21 23.81 12.10
N ASP A 93 -6.22 24.37 11.37
CA ASP A 93 -6.46 25.06 10.10
C ASP A 93 -6.51 24.09 8.89
N ALA A 94 -6.05 22.85 9.08
CA ALA A 94 -5.89 21.89 7.99
C ALA A 94 -6.63 20.57 8.20
N GLY A 95 -7.38 20.40 9.30
CA GLY A 95 -8.01 19.12 9.66
C GLY A 95 -8.93 18.54 8.59
N MET A 96 -9.58 19.38 7.78
CA MET A 96 -10.44 18.92 6.68
C MET A 96 -9.65 18.35 5.50
N ALA A 97 -8.38 18.72 5.34
CA ALA A 97 -7.51 18.20 4.28
C ALA A 97 -7.23 16.69 4.41
N VAL A 98 -7.37 16.13 5.62
CA VAL A 98 -7.28 14.67 5.85
C VAL A 98 -8.30 13.89 5.01
N LEU A 99 -9.45 14.49 4.70
CA LEU A 99 -10.49 13.80 3.91
C LEU A 99 -10.03 13.48 2.48
N SER A 100 -9.11 14.25 1.92
CA SER A 100 -8.53 13.97 0.59
C SER A 100 -7.73 12.67 0.57
N PHE A 101 -7.17 12.26 1.71
CA PHE A 101 -6.43 11.00 1.84
C PHE A 101 -7.32 9.75 1.94
N LEU A 102 -8.63 9.90 2.22
CA LEU A 102 -9.56 8.77 2.20
C LEU A 102 -9.61 8.13 0.80
N GLY A 103 -9.50 8.93 -0.26
CA GLY A 103 -9.45 8.44 -1.63
C GLY A 103 -8.23 7.54 -1.88
N ILE A 104 -7.08 7.87 -1.31
CA ILE A 104 -5.87 7.04 -1.41
C ILE A 104 -6.07 5.70 -0.70
N GLY A 105 -6.64 5.71 0.51
CA GLY A 105 -6.96 4.48 1.24
C GLY A 105 -7.96 3.58 0.49
N MET A 106 -8.96 4.16 -0.15
CA MET A 106 -9.89 3.43 -1.02
C MET A 106 -9.20 2.83 -2.24
N THR A 107 -8.21 3.56 -2.81
CA THR A 107 -7.38 3.06 -3.90
C THR A 107 -6.55 1.85 -3.47
N ASP A 108 -5.91 1.93 -2.31
CA ASP A 108 -5.08 0.85 -1.80
C ASP A 108 -5.91 -0.42 -1.57
N LEU A 109 -7.14 -0.26 -1.08
CA LEU A 109 -8.06 -1.38 -0.94
C LEU A 109 -8.47 -1.96 -2.30
N ALA A 110 -8.77 -1.10 -3.29
CA ALA A 110 -9.11 -1.53 -4.64
C ALA A 110 -7.92 -2.22 -5.33
N LEU A 111 -6.68 -1.84 -5.03
CA LEU A 111 -5.45 -2.42 -5.59
C LEU A 111 -4.88 -3.56 -4.74
N LEU A 112 -5.57 -4.01 -3.68
CA LEU A 112 -5.09 -5.11 -2.84
C LEU A 112 -4.75 -6.39 -3.64
N PRO A 113 -5.48 -6.78 -4.72
CA PRO A 113 -5.11 -7.93 -5.54
C PRO A 113 -3.70 -7.83 -6.15
N VAL A 114 -3.20 -6.62 -6.40
CA VAL A 114 -1.84 -6.39 -6.94
C VAL A 114 -0.77 -6.84 -5.94
N SER A 115 -1.04 -6.77 -4.64
CA SER A 115 -0.11 -7.22 -3.58
C SER A 115 0.15 -8.73 -3.60
N PHE A 116 -0.70 -9.51 -4.27
CA PHE A 116 -0.53 -10.96 -4.41
C PHE A 116 0.15 -11.38 -5.72
N PHE A 117 0.49 -10.46 -6.60
CA PHE A 117 1.20 -10.77 -7.84
C PHE A 117 2.58 -11.39 -7.52
N GLY A 118 2.91 -12.50 -8.20
CA GLY A 118 4.15 -13.23 -7.97
C GLY A 118 4.16 -14.12 -6.72
N MET A 119 3.06 -14.19 -5.96
CA MET A 119 2.94 -15.07 -4.78
C MET A 119 2.31 -16.44 -5.10
N GLY A 120 1.93 -16.66 -6.36
CA GLY A 120 1.30 -17.89 -6.84
C GLY A 120 -0.22 -17.94 -6.66
N GLN A 121 -0.84 -18.89 -7.37
CA GLN A 121 -2.30 -19.02 -7.46
C GLN A 121 -2.95 -19.26 -6.09
N GLU A 122 -2.40 -20.15 -5.27
CA GLU A 122 -2.98 -20.51 -3.97
C GLU A 122 -3.09 -19.32 -3.03
N THR A 123 -2.04 -18.49 -2.95
CA THR A 123 -2.03 -17.26 -2.14
C THR A 123 -3.05 -16.23 -2.66
N MET A 124 -3.12 -16.07 -3.97
CA MET A 124 -4.10 -15.19 -4.62
C MET A 124 -5.54 -15.63 -4.33
N GLU A 125 -5.85 -16.92 -4.51
CA GLU A 125 -7.18 -17.47 -4.23
C GLU A 125 -7.57 -17.32 -2.76
N MET A 126 -6.66 -17.62 -1.84
CA MET A 126 -6.90 -17.46 -0.40
C MET A 126 -7.18 -16.00 -0.05
N GLY A 127 -6.33 -15.07 -0.50
CA GLY A 127 -6.48 -13.65 -0.19
C GLY A 127 -7.78 -13.06 -0.73
N LEU A 128 -8.12 -13.34 -1.99
CA LEU A 128 -9.33 -12.83 -2.62
C LEU A 128 -10.61 -13.47 -2.08
N SER A 129 -10.58 -14.77 -1.74
CA SER A 129 -11.73 -15.46 -1.13
C SER A 129 -12.07 -14.87 0.23
N MET A 130 -11.08 -14.45 1.02
CA MET A 130 -11.32 -13.74 2.30
C MET A 130 -12.05 -12.41 2.09
N MET A 131 -11.88 -11.76 0.95
CA MET A 131 -12.60 -10.55 0.55
C MET A 131 -14.01 -10.86 0.00
N GLY A 132 -14.33 -12.13 -0.18
CA GLY A 132 -15.61 -12.61 -0.72
C GLY A 132 -15.66 -12.64 -2.25
N ALA A 133 -14.50 -12.66 -2.89
CA ALA A 133 -14.41 -12.90 -4.33
C ALA A 133 -14.71 -14.37 -4.68
N THR A 134 -15.29 -14.57 -5.85
CA THR A 134 -15.61 -15.87 -6.44
C THR A 134 -15.05 -15.95 -7.87
N ASP A 135 -15.03 -17.14 -8.46
CA ASP A 135 -14.55 -17.37 -9.84
C ASP A 135 -13.12 -16.87 -10.08
N ILE A 136 -12.26 -17.03 -9.07
CA ILE A 136 -10.91 -16.49 -9.08
C ILE A 136 -10.07 -17.29 -10.08
N GLN A 137 -9.43 -16.58 -11.02
CA GLN A 137 -8.46 -17.14 -11.96
C GLN A 137 -7.19 -16.27 -11.90
N TYR A 138 -6.05 -16.92 -11.73
CA TYR A 138 -4.75 -16.26 -11.74
C TYR A 138 -3.85 -16.88 -12.80
N THR A 139 -3.14 -16.03 -13.54
CA THR A 139 -2.12 -16.43 -14.50
C THR A 139 -0.87 -15.59 -14.30
N GLU A 140 0.27 -16.27 -14.35
CA GLU A 140 1.59 -15.68 -14.33
C GLU A 140 2.37 -16.19 -15.54
N ASN A 141 2.87 -15.29 -16.37
CA ASN A 141 3.70 -15.61 -17.52
C ASN A 141 4.90 -14.68 -17.56
N GLY A 142 6.02 -15.16 -17.01
CA GLY A 142 7.19 -14.32 -16.76
C GLY A 142 6.85 -13.14 -15.85
N ASN A 143 6.98 -11.94 -16.35
CA ASN A 143 6.70 -10.72 -15.59
C ASN A 143 5.28 -10.15 -15.84
N ASN A 144 4.41 -10.92 -16.47
CA ASN A 144 3.02 -10.53 -16.72
C ASN A 144 2.08 -11.32 -15.81
N TYR A 145 1.21 -10.61 -15.13
CA TYR A 145 0.28 -11.12 -14.14
C TYR A 145 -1.15 -10.76 -14.53
N THR A 146 -2.03 -11.72 -14.45
CA THR A 146 -3.47 -11.45 -14.66
C THR A 146 -4.26 -12.17 -13.59
N VAL A 147 -5.18 -11.46 -12.94
CA VAL A 147 -6.18 -12.05 -12.05
C VAL A 147 -7.57 -11.59 -12.48
N THR A 148 -8.50 -12.52 -12.53
CA THR A 148 -9.93 -12.23 -12.73
C THR A 148 -10.72 -12.82 -11.59
N TYR A 149 -11.75 -12.12 -11.16
CA TYR A 149 -12.69 -12.62 -10.16
C TYR A 149 -14.04 -11.89 -10.28
N SER A 150 -15.06 -12.43 -9.64
CA SER A 150 -16.35 -11.80 -9.45
C SER A 150 -16.50 -11.39 -7.97
N ASP A 151 -17.06 -10.20 -7.70
CA ASP A 151 -17.39 -9.77 -6.35
C ASP A 151 -18.77 -10.32 -5.90
N LYS A 152 -19.21 -9.93 -4.70
CA LYS A 152 -20.51 -10.32 -4.13
C LYS A 152 -21.72 -9.78 -4.92
N GLU A 153 -21.53 -8.76 -5.75
CA GLU A 153 -22.53 -8.16 -6.63
C GLU A 153 -22.48 -8.73 -8.04
N ASN A 154 -21.66 -9.77 -8.29
CA ASN A 154 -21.36 -10.39 -9.59
C ASN A 154 -20.71 -9.43 -10.58
N LYS A 155 -20.06 -8.37 -10.14
CA LYS A 155 -19.22 -7.53 -10.98
C LYS A 155 -17.92 -8.27 -11.26
N LYS A 156 -17.52 -8.31 -12.52
CA LYS A 156 -16.30 -8.97 -12.96
C LYS A 156 -15.14 -8.00 -12.98
N PHE A 157 -14.10 -8.32 -12.24
CA PHE A 157 -12.85 -7.56 -12.22
C PHE A 157 -11.74 -8.32 -12.96
N THR A 158 -10.91 -7.58 -13.68
CA THR A 158 -9.68 -8.09 -14.27
C THR A 158 -8.54 -7.12 -13.94
N TYR A 159 -7.48 -7.64 -13.32
CA TYR A 159 -6.24 -6.93 -13.06
C TYR A 159 -5.18 -7.48 -14.01
N SER A 160 -4.53 -6.60 -14.76
CA SER A 160 -3.46 -6.96 -15.68
C SER A 160 -2.22 -6.15 -15.33
N GLY A 161 -1.21 -6.82 -14.80
CA GLY A 161 0.04 -6.22 -14.35
C GLY A 161 1.24 -6.65 -15.20
N THR A 162 2.20 -5.74 -15.38
CA THR A 162 3.50 -6.03 -15.98
C THR A 162 4.59 -5.44 -15.09
N TYR A 163 5.51 -6.30 -14.61
CA TYR A 163 6.66 -5.89 -13.84
C TYR A 163 7.92 -5.88 -14.70
N ASN A 164 8.70 -4.82 -14.60
CA ASN A 164 9.99 -4.72 -15.25
C ASN A 164 11.12 -4.72 -14.20
N PRO A 165 11.77 -5.85 -13.94
CA PRO A 165 12.81 -5.94 -12.92
C PRO A 165 14.09 -5.14 -13.24
N ALA A 166 14.33 -4.79 -14.52
CA ALA A 166 15.53 -4.02 -14.90
C ALA A 166 15.47 -2.56 -14.41
N ILE A 167 14.29 -2.04 -14.22
CA ILE A 167 14.04 -0.64 -13.75
C ILE A 167 13.19 -0.60 -12.49
N ASP A 168 12.90 -1.76 -11.92
CA ASP A 168 12.06 -1.93 -10.73
C ASP A 168 10.76 -1.13 -10.85
N ALA A 169 9.93 -1.50 -11.82
CA ALA A 169 8.68 -0.81 -12.14
C ALA A 169 7.55 -1.79 -12.38
N LEU A 170 6.37 -1.50 -11.85
CA LEU A 170 5.13 -2.21 -12.10
C LEU A 170 4.12 -1.26 -12.73
N THR A 171 3.39 -1.75 -13.71
CA THR A 171 2.17 -1.14 -14.22
C THR A 171 1.02 -2.11 -14.05
N CYS A 172 -0.15 -1.62 -13.69
CA CYS A 172 -1.36 -2.43 -13.55
C CYS A 172 -2.58 -1.66 -14.06
N THR A 173 -3.36 -2.31 -14.89
CA THR A 173 -4.68 -1.83 -15.34
C THR A 173 -5.76 -2.71 -14.73
N VAL A 174 -6.81 -2.09 -14.22
CA VAL A 174 -7.99 -2.76 -13.68
C VAL A 174 -9.18 -2.47 -14.57
N THR A 175 -9.90 -3.50 -14.95
CA THR A 175 -11.19 -3.36 -15.64
C THR A 175 -12.32 -3.88 -14.75
N GLU A 176 -13.46 -3.19 -14.76
CA GLU A 176 -14.72 -3.61 -14.18
C GLU A 176 -15.71 -3.90 -15.32
N ASN A 177 -16.22 -5.14 -15.39
CA ASN A 177 -17.10 -5.59 -16.47
C ASN A 177 -16.54 -5.33 -17.90
N GLY A 178 -15.20 -5.38 -18.03
CA GLY A 178 -14.49 -5.18 -19.30
C GLY A 178 -14.19 -3.73 -19.64
N ALA A 179 -14.68 -2.74 -18.89
CA ALA A 179 -14.32 -1.34 -19.03
C ALA A 179 -13.18 -0.98 -18.08
N GLU A 180 -12.17 -0.24 -18.54
CA GLU A 180 -11.11 0.24 -17.67
C GLU A 180 -11.69 1.16 -16.59
N SER A 181 -11.32 0.91 -15.34
CA SER A 181 -11.77 1.68 -14.17
C SER A 181 -10.61 2.34 -13.44
N THR A 182 -9.49 1.63 -13.32
CA THR A 182 -8.36 2.05 -12.51
C THR A 182 -7.05 1.69 -13.19
N TYR A 183 -6.05 2.54 -12.98
CA TYR A 183 -4.67 2.29 -13.37
C TYR A 183 -3.75 2.59 -12.20
N SER A 184 -2.68 1.84 -12.08
CA SER A 184 -1.64 2.02 -11.09
C SER A 184 -0.29 1.74 -11.70
N GLU A 185 0.67 2.56 -11.38
CA GLU A 185 2.08 2.29 -11.66
C GLU A 185 2.97 2.80 -10.54
N TYR A 186 4.08 2.12 -10.32
CA TYR A 186 5.20 2.65 -9.55
C TYR A 186 6.51 2.34 -10.26
N ARG A 187 7.53 3.10 -9.89
CA ARG A 187 8.87 2.95 -10.43
C ARG A 187 9.90 3.38 -9.40
N LYS A 188 10.99 2.62 -9.30
CA LYS A 188 12.16 3.05 -8.55
C LYS A 188 12.91 4.15 -9.29
N THR A 189 13.40 5.14 -8.54
CA THR A 189 14.15 6.29 -9.05
C THR A 189 15.45 6.46 -8.26
N THR A 190 16.28 7.44 -8.63
CA THR A 190 17.51 7.76 -7.90
C THR A 190 17.26 8.32 -6.50
N PHE A 191 16.06 8.89 -6.24
CA PHE A 191 15.69 9.43 -4.93
C PHE A 191 14.85 8.49 -4.07
N GLY A 192 14.33 7.39 -4.60
CA GLY A 192 13.43 6.47 -3.91
C GLY A 192 12.42 5.88 -4.87
N TYR A 193 11.13 6.10 -4.65
CA TYR A 193 10.07 5.63 -5.53
C TYR A 193 9.20 6.79 -6.02
N THR A 194 8.72 6.65 -7.24
CA THR A 194 7.62 7.44 -7.79
C THR A 194 6.46 6.53 -8.12
N GLY A 195 5.23 7.00 -7.95
CA GLY A 195 4.03 6.26 -8.28
C GLY A 195 2.90 7.17 -8.71
N GLN A 196 1.96 6.61 -9.44
CA GLN A 196 0.69 7.28 -9.72
C GLN A 196 -0.45 6.27 -9.81
N TYR A 197 -1.62 6.72 -9.40
CA TYR A 197 -2.88 6.02 -9.58
C TYR A 197 -3.88 6.95 -10.23
N TYR A 198 -4.77 6.39 -11.02
CA TYR A 198 -5.92 7.14 -11.46
C TYR A 198 -7.17 6.27 -11.52
N PHE A 199 -8.31 6.92 -11.34
CA PHE A 199 -9.64 6.35 -11.51
C PHE A 199 -10.39 7.11 -12.57
N LEU A 200 -11.07 6.37 -13.43
CA LEU A 200 -12.01 6.94 -14.39
C LEU A 200 -13.37 7.12 -13.70
N ASN A 201 -13.79 8.37 -13.52
CA ASN A 201 -15.06 8.69 -12.90
C ASN A 201 -16.22 8.56 -13.92
N GLU A 202 -17.43 8.33 -13.44
CA GLU A 202 -18.62 8.20 -14.29
C GLU A 202 -18.94 9.48 -15.08
N ASP A 203 -18.54 10.65 -14.60
CA ASP A 203 -18.70 11.94 -15.25
C ASP A 203 -17.65 12.22 -16.36
N GLY A 204 -16.76 11.24 -16.62
CA GLY A 204 -15.69 11.34 -17.61
C GLY A 204 -14.44 12.09 -17.13
N THR A 205 -14.40 12.52 -15.88
CA THR A 205 -13.18 13.04 -15.27
C THR A 205 -12.28 11.91 -14.77
N THR A 206 -11.04 12.23 -14.44
CA THR A 206 -10.06 11.28 -13.90
C THR A 206 -9.51 11.81 -12.58
N SER A 207 -9.72 11.07 -11.50
CA SER A 207 -9.08 11.34 -10.21
C SER A 207 -7.67 10.77 -10.22
N ILE A 208 -6.67 11.59 -9.90
CA ILE A 208 -5.25 11.26 -10.00
C ILE A 208 -4.58 11.45 -8.64
N TYR A 209 -3.74 10.49 -8.26
CA TYR A 209 -2.83 10.56 -7.12
C TYR A 209 -1.41 10.39 -7.63
N MET A 210 -0.55 11.37 -7.39
CA MET A 210 0.87 11.36 -7.73
C MET A 210 1.71 11.26 -6.45
N ILE A 211 2.73 10.42 -6.46
CA ILE A 211 3.49 10.04 -5.27
C ILE A 211 4.98 10.09 -5.58
N ALA A 212 5.74 10.77 -4.74
CA ALA A 212 7.19 10.72 -4.72
C ALA A 212 7.64 10.46 -3.28
N VAL A 213 8.31 9.35 -3.01
CA VAL A 213 8.69 8.96 -1.64
C VAL A 213 10.13 8.50 -1.55
N ASN A 214 10.78 8.83 -0.43
CA ASN A 214 12.13 8.41 -0.08
C ASN A 214 12.19 8.10 1.43
N GLY A 215 12.02 6.84 1.77
CA GLY A 215 11.84 6.42 3.16
C GLY A 215 10.59 7.08 3.75
N GLU A 216 10.76 7.86 4.81
CA GLU A 216 9.66 8.55 5.51
C GLU A 216 9.42 9.99 5.01
N ASP A 217 10.21 10.45 4.05
CA ASP A 217 10.03 11.75 3.40
C ASP A 217 9.33 11.58 2.06
N GLY A 218 8.51 12.54 1.65
CA GLY A 218 7.84 12.45 0.37
C GLY A 218 6.80 13.51 0.11
N ILE A 219 6.17 13.37 -1.06
CA ILE A 219 5.14 14.28 -1.55
C ILE A 219 4.00 13.46 -2.14
N ILE A 220 2.78 13.81 -1.75
CA ILE A 220 1.55 13.26 -2.29
C ILE A 220 0.80 14.40 -2.99
N GLY A 221 0.51 14.23 -4.26
CA GLY A 221 -0.30 15.15 -5.07
C GLY A 221 -1.66 14.52 -5.39
N ILE A 222 -2.71 15.34 -5.38
CA ILE A 222 -4.10 14.96 -5.63
C ILE A 222 -4.68 15.93 -6.64
N SER A 223 -5.32 15.40 -7.69
CA SER A 223 -5.92 16.23 -8.74
C SER A 223 -7.09 15.50 -9.40
N THR A 224 -7.93 16.29 -10.06
CA THR A 224 -8.94 15.76 -11.01
C THR A 224 -8.71 16.42 -12.36
N THR A 225 -8.63 15.62 -13.40
CA THR A 225 -8.34 16.09 -14.78
C THR A 225 -9.36 15.55 -15.78
N PRO A 226 -9.49 16.17 -16.95
CA PRO A 226 -10.39 15.66 -18.01
C PRO A 226 -9.86 14.41 -18.75
N GLY A 227 -8.68 13.91 -18.41
CA GLY A 227 -8.08 12.76 -19.09
C GLY A 227 -7.00 12.07 -18.27
N LYS A 228 -6.52 10.94 -18.78
CA LYS A 228 -5.49 10.14 -18.14
C LYS A 228 -4.16 10.87 -18.07
N PRO A 229 -3.39 10.73 -16.98
CA PRO A 229 -2.04 11.28 -16.89
C PRO A 229 -1.10 10.55 -17.87
N ALA A 230 0.03 11.19 -18.20
CA ALA A 230 1.11 10.50 -18.90
C ALA A 230 1.73 9.42 -17.98
N ALA A 231 2.19 8.32 -18.59
CA ALA A 231 2.91 7.29 -17.86
C ALA A 231 4.23 7.83 -17.27
N LEU A 232 4.64 7.28 -16.13
CA LEU A 232 5.91 7.60 -15.49
C LEU A 232 7.09 7.18 -16.37
N THR A 233 8.09 8.03 -16.47
CA THR A 233 9.29 7.83 -17.30
C THR A 233 10.48 7.30 -16.48
N GLY A 234 10.49 7.57 -15.15
CA GLY A 234 11.61 7.33 -14.25
C GLY A 234 12.60 8.50 -14.16
N SER A 235 12.29 9.60 -14.89
CA SER A 235 13.06 10.85 -14.86
C SER A 235 12.31 11.98 -14.17
N GLU A 236 11.21 11.65 -13.48
CA GLU A 236 10.43 12.63 -12.72
C GLU A 236 11.30 13.26 -11.64
N ALA A 237 11.16 14.58 -11.47
CA ALA A 237 11.73 15.27 -10.32
C ALA A 237 11.03 14.83 -9.03
N ALA A 238 11.74 14.84 -7.89
CA ALA A 238 11.16 14.41 -6.62
C ALA A 238 9.93 15.26 -6.20
N ASP A 239 9.77 16.44 -6.76
CA ASP A 239 8.66 17.36 -6.49
C ASP A 239 7.56 17.36 -7.56
N PHE A 240 7.61 16.42 -8.52
CA PHE A 240 6.60 16.33 -9.58
C PHE A 240 5.15 16.27 -9.09
N PRO A 241 4.81 15.69 -7.90
CA PRO A 241 3.45 15.69 -7.41
C PRO A 241 2.89 17.09 -7.08
N LYS A 242 3.77 18.12 -6.91
CA LYS A 242 3.34 19.50 -6.68
C LYS A 242 2.67 20.15 -7.90
N ALA A 243 2.71 19.50 -9.06
CA ALA A 243 1.94 19.92 -10.23
C ALA A 243 0.41 19.67 -10.05
N CYS A 244 0.00 18.87 -9.08
CA CYS A 244 -1.40 18.66 -8.73
C CYS A 244 -2.03 19.92 -8.11
N SER A 245 -3.36 20.02 -8.22
CA SER A 245 -4.12 21.14 -7.63
C SER A 245 -4.06 21.17 -6.11
N GLU A 246 -3.90 20.00 -5.49
CA GLU A 246 -3.72 19.77 -4.07
C GLU A 246 -2.47 18.92 -3.88
N TRP A 247 -1.62 19.24 -2.90
CA TRP A 247 -0.44 18.44 -2.60
C TRP A 247 0.04 18.64 -1.16
N TYR A 248 0.66 17.62 -0.60
CA TYR A 248 1.25 17.63 0.74
C TYR A 248 2.62 16.98 0.70
N SER A 249 3.56 17.55 1.43
CA SER A 249 4.94 17.09 1.52
C SER A 249 5.35 16.97 2.98
N VAL A 250 6.09 15.93 3.30
CA VAL A 250 6.81 15.81 4.57
C VAL A 250 8.30 15.69 4.29
N LYS A 251 9.11 16.46 5.01
CA LYS A 251 10.57 16.38 5.00
C LYS A 251 11.08 16.48 6.44
N GLY A 252 11.60 15.39 6.97
CA GLY A 252 11.90 15.26 8.39
C GLY A 252 10.65 15.42 9.23
N THR A 253 10.57 16.53 9.98
CA THR A 253 9.41 16.91 10.79
C THR A 253 8.56 18.03 10.17
N THR A 254 9.02 18.67 9.10
CA THR A 254 8.29 19.77 8.48
C THR A 254 7.27 19.26 7.47
N ILE A 255 6.02 19.62 7.66
CA ILE A 255 4.94 19.40 6.69
C ILE A 255 4.64 20.70 5.97
N THR A 256 4.64 20.65 4.65
CA THR A 256 4.18 21.74 3.78
C THR A 256 3.12 21.22 2.83
N GLY A 257 2.24 22.09 2.34
CA GLY A 257 1.21 21.65 1.42
C GLY A 257 0.43 22.80 0.81
N LYS A 258 -0.44 22.42 -0.11
CA LYS A 258 -1.46 23.29 -0.69
C LYS A 258 -2.77 22.50 -0.72
N THR A 259 -3.79 23.02 -0.07
CA THR A 259 -5.13 22.40 -0.03
C THR A 259 -5.88 22.63 -1.34
N SER A 260 -6.96 21.89 -1.52
CA SER A 260 -7.83 22.00 -2.72
C SER A 260 -8.47 23.37 -2.91
N ASP A 261 -8.67 24.14 -1.83
CA ASP A 261 -9.15 25.53 -1.84
C ASP A 261 -8.04 26.57 -1.96
N GLY A 262 -6.78 26.11 -2.09
CA GLY A 262 -5.60 26.94 -2.39
C GLY A 262 -4.89 27.51 -1.16
N LEU A 263 -5.22 27.06 0.06
CA LEU A 263 -4.50 27.45 1.27
C LEU A 263 -3.12 26.81 1.29
N ASP A 264 -2.08 27.62 1.47
CA ASP A 264 -0.72 27.15 1.69
C ASP A 264 -0.51 26.76 3.15
N LEU A 265 0.05 25.58 3.39
CA LEU A 265 0.33 25.05 4.72
C LEU A 265 1.83 24.93 4.95
N SER A 266 2.27 25.26 6.18
CA SER A 266 3.64 25.00 6.64
C SER A 266 3.65 24.91 8.17
N PHE A 267 3.95 23.72 8.70
CA PHE A 267 3.99 23.48 10.15
C PHE A 267 4.88 22.29 10.50
N GLU A 268 5.28 22.21 11.77
CA GLU A 268 6.06 21.10 12.28
C GLU A 268 5.13 19.94 12.72
N TYR A 269 5.45 18.75 12.25
CA TYR A 269 4.85 17.51 12.72
C TYR A 269 5.46 17.12 14.06
N VAL A 270 4.61 16.96 15.04
CA VAL A 270 4.99 16.41 16.35
C VAL A 270 4.30 15.03 16.46
N PRO A 271 5.06 13.92 16.43
CA PRO A 271 4.48 12.60 16.62
C PRO A 271 3.69 12.54 17.92
N ALA A 272 2.53 11.91 17.92
CA ALA A 272 1.81 11.62 19.14
C ALA A 272 2.76 10.87 20.10
N ALA A 273 2.92 11.36 21.33
CA ALA A 273 3.76 10.70 22.31
C ALA A 273 3.27 9.26 22.44
N SER A 274 4.14 8.30 22.14
CA SER A 274 3.82 6.89 22.36
C SER A 274 3.49 6.74 23.83
N SER A 275 2.21 6.53 24.15
CA SER A 275 1.79 6.22 25.51
C SER A 275 2.43 4.88 25.87
N SER A 276 3.59 4.93 26.50
CA SER A 276 4.22 3.76 27.14
C SER A 276 3.34 3.37 28.34
N ASN A 277 2.40 2.46 28.09
CA ASN A 277 1.74 1.72 29.16
C ASN A 277 2.52 0.44 29.46
#